data_ce07c0fcb9c54dc36419c6c42e00de9b
#
_entry.id   ce07c0fcb9c54dc36419c6c42e00de9b
#
_cell.length_a   1.000
_cell.length_b   1.000
_cell.length_c   1.000
_cell.angle_alpha   90.00
_cell.angle_beta   90.00
_cell.angle_gamma   90.00
#
_symmetry.space_group_name_H-M   'P 1'
#
loop_
_entity.id
_entity.type
_entity.pdbx_description
1 polymer ?
#
loop_
_entity_poly.entity_id
_entity_poly.type
_entity_poly.pdbx_seq_one_letter_code
_entity_poly.pdbx_strand_id
1 'polypeptide(L)'
;MKAKKTAPRKRASRKTPDLDEIIEITIQLVLEHGDSGFRIEELIELTGISKSSLYLHFGDRDGLVGAAMSTAYLRDVKINVDDAIALVSGISTRKQMLDAIPILVNAALDTREIARWQRVMVLAAGRHRPEMLKRISEAQTMIDTALEELLREKQKQGIVRKDLDAREIGVLMQTAFIGRIFRDIDSKITAKDLDKWRAVLESVYEGFMA
;
A
#
# COMPACT_ATOMS: atom_id res chain seq x y z
N MET A 1 63.61 25.73 16.51
CA MET A 1 62.24 25.66 15.88
C MET A 1 61.51 24.48 16.48
N LYS A 2 60.47 24.76 17.32
CA LYS A 2 59.66 23.70 17.98
C LYS A 2 58.44 23.43 17.10
N ALA A 3 58.32 22.16 16.64
CA ALA A 3 57.17 21.71 15.87
C ALA A 3 55.92 21.67 16.75
N LYS A 4 54.86 22.38 16.31
CA LYS A 4 53.51 22.35 16.94
C LYS A 4 52.84 21.00 16.60
N LYS A 5 52.65 20.12 17.60
CA LYS A 5 51.78 18.95 17.54
C LYS A 5 50.34 19.39 17.38
N THR A 6 49.75 19.19 16.22
CA THR A 6 48.30 19.34 15.98
C THR A 6 47.55 18.23 16.74
N ALA A 7 46.64 18.61 17.61
CA ALA A 7 45.78 17.66 18.35
C ALA A 7 44.80 16.94 17.38
N PRO A 8 44.48 15.67 17.61
CA PRO A 8 43.58 14.93 16.75
C PRO A 8 42.16 15.52 16.86
N ARG A 9 41.54 15.88 15.72
CA ARG A 9 40.15 16.28 15.62
C ARG A 9 39.28 15.15 16.20
N LYS A 10 38.55 15.42 17.29
CA LYS A 10 37.51 14.56 17.80
C LYS A 10 36.55 14.20 16.65
N ARG A 11 36.51 12.93 16.23
CA ARG A 11 35.45 12.40 15.36
C ARG A 11 34.14 12.62 16.11
N ALA A 12 33.25 13.44 15.56
CA ALA A 12 31.89 13.54 16.01
C ALA A 12 31.29 12.13 16.08
N SER A 13 30.65 11.79 17.19
CA SER A 13 29.96 10.52 17.37
C SER A 13 28.94 10.40 16.24
N ARG A 14 29.17 9.46 15.29
CA ARG A 14 28.21 9.17 14.25
C ARG A 14 26.97 8.60 14.93
N LYS A 15 25.88 9.36 14.91
CA LYS A 15 24.55 8.88 15.28
C LYS A 15 24.28 7.62 14.46
N THR A 16 23.85 6.54 15.11
CA THR A 16 23.37 5.35 14.38
C THR A 16 22.21 5.81 13.49
N PRO A 17 22.22 5.49 12.18
CA PRO A 17 21.15 5.92 11.30
C PRO A 17 19.80 5.35 11.78
N ASP A 18 18.79 6.19 11.87
CA ASP A 18 17.41 5.74 12.02
C ASP A 18 16.93 5.22 10.66
N LEU A 19 16.85 3.90 10.54
CA LEU A 19 16.47 3.26 9.28
C LEU A 19 15.01 3.51 8.92
N ASP A 20 14.16 3.69 9.92
CA ASP A 20 12.73 4.00 9.70
C ASP A 20 12.59 5.42 9.17
N GLU A 21 13.31 6.39 9.74
CA GLU A 21 13.36 7.77 9.23
C GLU A 21 13.86 7.82 7.78
N ILE A 22 14.90 7.06 7.45
CA ILE A 22 15.45 6.97 6.09
C ILE A 22 14.40 6.41 5.13
N ILE A 23 13.69 5.36 5.51
CA ILE A 23 12.61 4.77 4.71
C ILE A 23 11.49 5.79 4.49
N GLU A 24 11.04 6.51 5.52
CA GLU A 24 9.99 7.51 5.40
C GLU A 24 10.37 8.65 4.45
N ILE A 25 11.57 9.21 4.59
CA ILE A 25 12.04 10.27 3.69
C ILE A 25 12.19 9.74 2.26
N THR A 26 12.69 8.50 2.10
CA THR A 26 12.78 7.87 0.77
C THR A 26 11.40 7.69 0.14
N ILE A 27 10.38 7.27 0.91
CA ILE A 27 9.00 7.18 0.42
C ILE A 27 8.54 8.54 -0.11
N GLN A 28 8.72 9.61 0.67
CA GLN A 28 8.30 10.96 0.27
C GLN A 28 8.99 11.40 -1.01
N LEU A 29 10.31 11.27 -1.11
CA LEU A 29 11.08 11.66 -2.29
C LEU A 29 10.70 10.85 -3.54
N VAL A 30 10.46 9.55 -3.40
CA VAL A 30 10.03 8.71 -4.53
C VAL A 30 8.60 9.06 -4.97
N LEU A 31 7.71 9.41 -4.05
CA LEU A 31 6.36 9.85 -4.39
C LEU A 31 6.35 11.21 -5.08
N GLU A 32 7.24 12.12 -4.71
CA GLU A 32 7.34 13.46 -5.28
C GLU A 32 8.01 13.45 -6.66
N HIS A 33 9.13 12.74 -6.80
CA HIS A 33 9.97 12.82 -8.00
C HIS A 33 9.84 11.60 -8.92
N GLY A 34 9.08 10.58 -8.51
CA GLY A 34 9.04 9.27 -9.15
C GLY A 34 10.32 8.46 -8.93
N ASP A 35 10.28 7.16 -9.24
CA ASP A 35 11.45 6.28 -9.08
C ASP A 35 12.65 6.78 -9.90
N SER A 36 12.45 7.15 -11.15
CA SER A 36 13.54 7.66 -12.01
C SER A 36 14.08 9.04 -11.58
N GLY A 37 13.28 9.84 -10.91
CA GLY A 37 13.63 11.16 -10.41
C GLY A 37 14.32 11.15 -9.06
N PHE A 38 14.13 10.12 -8.24
CA PHE A 38 14.74 10.01 -6.91
C PHE A 38 16.28 10.07 -6.97
N ARG A 39 16.87 10.94 -6.14
CA ARG A 39 18.31 11.14 -6.03
C ARG A 39 18.78 10.81 -4.61
N ILE A 40 19.78 9.92 -4.50
CA ILE A 40 20.39 9.55 -3.21
C ILE A 40 21.07 10.75 -2.55
N GLU A 41 21.61 11.66 -3.32
CA GLU A 41 22.29 12.85 -2.84
C GLU A 41 21.35 13.72 -2.00
N GLU A 42 20.10 13.89 -2.43
CA GLU A 42 19.07 14.64 -1.69
C GLU A 42 18.73 13.97 -0.35
N LEU A 43 18.57 12.65 -0.33
CA LEU A 43 18.37 11.90 0.91
C LEU A 43 19.55 12.06 1.86
N ILE A 44 20.79 12.05 1.36
CA ILE A 44 21.99 12.25 2.16
C ILE A 44 22.02 13.68 2.77
N GLU A 45 21.62 14.69 2.01
CA GLU A 45 21.53 16.06 2.50
C GLU A 45 20.50 16.20 3.62
N LEU A 46 19.32 15.60 3.47
CA LEU A 46 18.24 15.65 4.46
C LEU A 46 18.56 14.87 5.75
N THR A 47 19.22 13.71 5.64
CA THR A 47 19.42 12.81 6.78
C THR A 47 20.82 12.91 7.40
N GLY A 48 21.79 13.48 6.67
CA GLY A 48 23.19 13.49 7.08
C GLY A 48 23.87 12.10 7.08
N ILE A 49 23.20 11.06 6.57
CA ILE A 49 23.78 9.72 6.45
C ILE A 49 24.81 9.67 5.34
N SER A 50 25.85 8.86 5.49
CA SER A 50 26.81 8.66 4.40
C SER A 50 26.29 7.65 3.38
N LYS A 51 26.66 7.82 2.10
CA LYS A 51 26.33 6.88 1.01
C LYS A 51 26.78 5.45 1.33
N SER A 52 27.97 5.30 1.94
CA SER A 52 28.49 3.99 2.36
C SER A 52 27.63 3.33 3.45
N SER A 53 27.06 4.12 4.36
CA SER A 53 26.17 3.59 5.40
C SER A 53 24.82 3.18 4.81
N LEU A 54 24.25 3.98 3.89
CA LEU A 54 23.03 3.59 3.16
C LEU A 54 23.21 2.25 2.44
N TYR A 55 24.29 2.11 1.69
CA TYR A 55 24.53 0.89 0.91
C TYR A 55 24.89 -0.31 1.77
N LEU A 56 25.43 -0.10 2.97
CA LEU A 56 25.61 -1.18 3.94
C LEU A 56 24.26 -1.81 4.38
N HIS A 57 23.21 -0.99 4.53
CA HIS A 57 21.90 -1.45 4.98
C HIS A 57 20.97 -1.91 3.83
N PHE A 58 21.04 -1.23 2.70
CA PHE A 58 20.09 -1.43 1.60
C PHE A 58 20.72 -2.02 0.33
N GLY A 59 22.05 -2.23 0.31
CA GLY A 59 22.79 -2.75 -0.84
C GLY A 59 23.13 -1.66 -1.84
N ASP A 60 22.11 -1.13 -2.50
CA ASP A 60 22.22 -0.08 -3.51
C ASP A 60 20.99 0.84 -3.51
N ARG A 61 20.89 1.73 -4.52
CA ARG A 61 19.75 2.59 -4.73
C ARG A 61 18.44 1.79 -4.91
N ASP A 62 18.51 0.72 -5.69
CA ASP A 62 17.33 -0.09 -6.01
C ASP A 62 16.84 -0.88 -4.79
N GLY A 63 17.75 -1.36 -3.94
CA GLY A 63 17.42 -1.96 -2.66
C GLY A 63 16.75 -0.99 -1.70
N LEU A 64 17.24 0.26 -1.62
CA LEU A 64 16.63 1.31 -0.81
C LEU A 64 15.22 1.68 -1.31
N VAL A 65 15.06 1.94 -2.60
CA VAL A 65 13.75 2.23 -3.22
C VAL A 65 12.80 1.04 -3.03
N GLY A 66 13.29 -0.18 -3.23
CA GLY A 66 12.50 -1.39 -3.02
C GLY A 66 12.02 -1.55 -1.58
N ALA A 67 12.87 -1.29 -0.59
CA ALA A 67 12.51 -1.30 0.82
C ALA A 67 11.46 -0.23 1.16
N ALA A 68 11.67 1.00 0.72
CA ALA A 68 10.77 2.13 0.96
C ALA A 68 9.39 1.87 0.34
N MET A 69 9.34 1.54 -0.94
CA MET A 69 8.07 1.35 -1.66
C MET A 69 7.30 0.11 -1.19
N SER A 70 7.98 -1.00 -0.83
CA SER A 70 7.29 -2.15 -0.23
C SER A 70 6.75 -1.83 1.16
N THR A 71 7.43 -1.01 1.96
CA THR A 71 6.94 -0.56 3.28
C THR A 71 5.70 0.32 3.13
N ALA A 72 5.71 1.28 2.19
CA ALA A 72 4.55 2.12 1.91
C ALA A 72 3.34 1.28 1.45
N TYR A 73 3.58 0.33 0.55
CA TYR A 73 2.54 -0.59 0.07
C TYR A 73 1.92 -1.40 1.19
N LEU A 74 2.74 -2.05 2.04
CA LEU A 74 2.29 -2.84 3.17
C LEU A 74 1.42 -2.03 4.14
N ARG A 75 1.86 -0.82 4.45
CA ARG A 75 1.15 0.09 5.36
C ARG A 75 -0.23 0.47 4.81
N ASP A 76 -0.28 0.90 3.56
CA ASP A 76 -1.53 1.30 2.91
C ASP A 76 -2.51 0.15 2.82
N VAL A 77 -2.03 -1.02 2.40
CA VAL A 77 -2.88 -2.20 2.29
C VAL A 77 -3.39 -2.67 3.64
N LYS A 78 -2.54 -2.69 4.67
CA LYS A 78 -2.94 -3.10 6.02
C LYS A 78 -4.05 -2.22 6.57
N ILE A 79 -3.94 -0.91 6.46
CA ILE A 79 -4.98 0.03 6.91
C ILE A 79 -6.32 -0.28 6.22
N ASN A 80 -6.30 -0.49 4.90
CA ASN A 80 -7.51 -0.76 4.13
C ASN A 80 -8.20 -2.07 4.52
N VAL A 81 -7.42 -3.11 4.77
CA VAL A 81 -7.93 -4.42 5.16
C VAL A 81 -8.45 -4.39 6.60
N ASP A 82 -7.71 -3.77 7.51
CA ASP A 82 -8.12 -3.64 8.91
C ASP A 82 -9.44 -2.86 9.03
N ASP A 83 -9.64 -1.78 8.27
CA ASP A 83 -10.89 -1.00 8.23
C ASP A 83 -12.06 -1.85 7.71
N ALA A 84 -11.85 -2.60 6.63
CA ALA A 84 -12.88 -3.49 6.08
C ALA A 84 -13.24 -4.63 7.06
N ILE A 85 -12.24 -5.23 7.69
CA ILE A 85 -12.44 -6.27 8.71
C ILE A 85 -13.20 -5.68 9.90
N ALA A 86 -12.81 -4.52 10.41
CA ALA A 86 -13.48 -3.87 11.54
C ALA A 86 -14.97 -3.62 11.26
N LEU A 87 -15.28 -3.11 10.05
CA LEU A 87 -16.67 -2.87 9.65
C LEU A 87 -17.46 -4.17 9.53
N VAL A 88 -16.91 -5.19 8.86
CA VAL A 88 -17.64 -6.42 8.51
C VAL A 88 -17.72 -7.41 9.67
N SER A 89 -16.74 -7.44 10.58
CA SER A 89 -16.70 -8.41 11.69
C SER A 89 -17.94 -8.35 12.57
N GLY A 90 -18.47 -7.16 12.86
CA GLY A 90 -19.65 -6.95 13.69
C GLY A 90 -20.99 -7.30 13.00
N ILE A 91 -20.98 -7.58 11.70
CA ILE A 91 -22.17 -7.87 10.91
C ILE A 91 -22.61 -9.31 11.15
N SER A 92 -23.86 -9.52 11.54
CA SER A 92 -24.43 -10.83 11.86
C SER A 92 -25.68 -11.18 11.02
N THR A 93 -26.17 -10.26 10.19
CA THR A 93 -27.34 -10.51 9.34
C THR A 93 -27.09 -10.05 7.90
N ARG A 94 -27.82 -10.71 6.97
CA ARG A 94 -27.79 -10.30 5.55
C ARG A 94 -28.20 -8.82 5.37
N LYS A 95 -29.21 -8.36 6.11
CA LYS A 95 -29.64 -6.95 6.03
C LYS A 95 -28.53 -5.99 6.42
N GLN A 96 -27.84 -6.23 7.53
CA GLN A 96 -26.71 -5.40 7.95
C GLN A 96 -25.58 -5.40 6.91
N MET A 97 -25.34 -6.54 6.25
CA MET A 97 -24.32 -6.61 5.18
C MET A 97 -24.73 -5.76 3.97
N LEU A 98 -26.00 -5.86 3.54
CA LEU A 98 -26.53 -5.02 2.46
C LEU A 98 -26.42 -3.53 2.80
N ASP A 99 -26.75 -3.14 4.03
CA ASP A 99 -26.63 -1.77 4.51
C ASP A 99 -25.14 -1.28 4.56
N ALA A 100 -24.19 -2.19 4.72
CA ALA A 100 -22.75 -1.89 4.77
C ALA A 100 -22.08 -1.81 3.38
N ILE A 101 -22.65 -2.43 2.35
CA ILE A 101 -22.07 -2.42 0.99
C ILE A 101 -21.80 -1.00 0.47
N PRO A 102 -22.73 -0.03 0.53
CA PRO A 102 -22.45 1.33 0.10
C PRO A 102 -21.30 1.98 0.87
N ILE A 103 -21.16 1.69 2.16
CA ILE A 103 -20.08 2.22 3.00
C ILE A 103 -18.73 1.66 2.53
N LEU A 104 -18.65 0.34 2.30
CA LEU A 104 -17.45 -0.33 1.80
C LEU A 104 -17.05 0.19 0.42
N VAL A 105 -18.01 0.34 -0.48
CA VAL A 105 -17.79 0.85 -1.83
C VAL A 105 -17.30 2.30 -1.79
N ASN A 106 -17.92 3.16 -0.99
CA ASN A 106 -17.51 4.56 -0.84
C ASN A 106 -16.10 4.66 -0.24
N ALA A 107 -15.80 3.93 0.82
CA ALA A 107 -14.47 3.91 1.43
C ALA A 107 -13.39 3.47 0.44
N ALA A 108 -13.70 2.52 -0.45
CA ALA A 108 -12.78 2.06 -1.47
C ALA A 108 -12.59 3.05 -2.63
N LEU A 109 -13.65 3.80 -3.01
CA LEU A 109 -13.65 4.60 -4.24
C LEU A 109 -13.32 6.08 -4.03
N ASP A 110 -13.85 6.72 -2.96
CA ASP A 110 -13.88 8.18 -2.90
C ASP A 110 -12.63 8.84 -2.29
N THR A 111 -11.86 8.14 -1.43
CA THR A 111 -10.85 8.81 -0.61
C THR A 111 -9.41 8.45 -0.93
N ARG A 112 -9.15 7.66 -1.97
CA ARG A 112 -7.85 6.98 -2.11
C ARG A 112 -7.24 7.00 -3.52
N GLU A 113 -7.45 8.08 -4.27
CA GLU A 113 -6.84 8.24 -5.60
C GLU A 113 -5.32 8.10 -5.52
N ILE A 114 -4.68 8.82 -4.61
CA ILE A 114 -3.23 8.78 -4.40
C ILE A 114 -2.78 7.35 -4.06
N ALA A 115 -3.48 6.65 -3.17
CA ALA A 115 -3.16 5.28 -2.80
C ALA A 115 -3.27 4.30 -3.98
N ARG A 116 -4.24 4.49 -4.88
CA ARG A 116 -4.36 3.67 -6.11
C ARG A 116 -3.16 3.87 -7.02
N TRP A 117 -2.77 5.11 -7.27
CA TRP A 117 -1.59 5.42 -8.07
C TRP A 117 -0.32 4.86 -7.44
N GLN A 118 -0.15 5.00 -6.13
CA GLN A 118 0.97 4.43 -5.39
C GLN A 118 1.04 2.92 -5.56
N ARG A 119 -0.07 2.19 -5.45
CA ARG A 119 -0.12 0.75 -5.68
C ARG A 119 0.31 0.36 -7.08
N VAL A 120 -0.18 1.04 -8.11
CA VAL A 120 0.21 0.77 -9.49
C VAL A 120 1.70 1.00 -9.69
N MET A 121 2.25 2.11 -9.15
CA MET A 121 3.68 2.41 -9.22
C MET A 121 4.53 1.33 -8.52
N VAL A 122 4.11 0.89 -7.33
CA VAL A 122 4.81 -0.15 -6.56
C VAL A 122 4.80 -1.48 -7.31
N LEU A 123 3.66 -1.91 -7.85
CA LEU A 123 3.55 -3.14 -8.63
C LEU A 123 4.41 -3.10 -9.89
N ALA A 124 4.40 -1.97 -10.61
CA ALA A 124 5.24 -1.76 -11.79
C ALA A 124 6.74 -1.79 -11.45
N ALA A 125 7.15 -1.11 -10.37
CA ALA A 125 8.54 -1.10 -9.90
C ALA A 125 9.00 -2.47 -9.42
N GLY A 126 8.13 -3.23 -8.76
CA GLY A 126 8.41 -4.57 -8.24
C GLY A 126 8.73 -5.58 -9.35
N ARG A 127 8.16 -5.41 -10.55
CA ARG A 127 8.39 -6.32 -11.69
C ARG A 127 9.87 -6.57 -11.99
N HIS A 128 10.71 -5.56 -11.80
CA HIS A 128 12.14 -5.61 -12.12
C HIS A 128 13.03 -5.70 -10.88
N ARG A 129 12.45 -5.88 -9.68
CA ARG A 129 13.14 -5.96 -8.39
C ARG A 129 12.67 -7.20 -7.62
N PRO A 130 13.36 -8.36 -7.77
CA PRO A 130 12.91 -9.64 -7.21
C PRO A 130 12.64 -9.59 -5.69
N GLU A 131 13.50 -8.94 -4.91
CA GLU A 131 13.33 -8.83 -3.46
C GLU A 131 12.12 -7.97 -3.07
N MET A 132 11.87 -6.89 -3.81
CA MET A 132 10.67 -6.08 -3.64
C MET A 132 9.41 -6.87 -4.01
N LEU A 133 9.43 -7.58 -5.14
CA LEU A 133 8.31 -8.42 -5.58
C LEU A 133 7.99 -9.51 -4.56
N LYS A 134 9.01 -10.13 -3.98
CA LYS A 134 8.85 -11.12 -2.91
C LYS A 134 8.09 -10.54 -1.71
N ARG A 135 8.51 -9.37 -1.21
CA ARG A 135 7.83 -8.68 -0.10
C ARG A 135 6.39 -8.31 -0.42
N ILE A 136 6.14 -7.82 -1.63
CA ILE A 136 4.78 -7.50 -2.11
C ILE A 136 3.93 -8.78 -2.16
N SER A 137 4.47 -9.89 -2.65
CA SER A 137 3.78 -11.18 -2.73
C SER A 137 3.43 -11.74 -1.35
N GLU A 138 4.35 -11.67 -0.40
CA GLU A 138 4.10 -12.06 0.99
C GLU A 138 2.97 -11.22 1.60
N ALA A 139 3.00 -9.91 1.39
CA ALA A 139 1.95 -9.01 1.82
C ALA A 139 0.60 -9.35 1.19
N GLN A 140 0.58 -9.56 -0.12
CA GLN A 140 -0.64 -9.92 -0.85
C GLN A 140 -1.24 -11.23 -0.31
N THR A 141 -0.40 -12.22 -0.04
CA THR A 141 -0.85 -13.49 0.56
C THR A 141 -1.50 -13.28 1.93
N MET A 142 -0.93 -12.41 2.78
CA MET A 142 -1.52 -12.10 4.09
C MET A 142 -2.90 -11.45 3.96
N ILE A 143 -3.05 -10.52 3.02
CA ILE A 143 -4.32 -9.84 2.75
C ILE A 143 -5.37 -10.81 2.25
N ASP A 144 -5.02 -11.60 1.23
CA ASP A 144 -5.93 -12.57 0.63
C ASP A 144 -6.41 -13.57 1.69
N THR A 145 -5.51 -14.01 2.59
CA THR A 145 -5.87 -14.91 3.69
C THR A 145 -6.83 -14.24 4.67
N ALA A 146 -6.55 -13.00 5.08
CA ALA A 146 -7.41 -12.27 6.03
C ALA A 146 -8.83 -12.03 5.47
N LEU A 147 -8.92 -11.64 4.20
CA LEU A 147 -10.21 -11.44 3.52
C LEU A 147 -10.94 -12.77 3.30
N GLU A 148 -10.23 -13.83 2.93
CA GLU A 148 -10.78 -15.16 2.78
C GLU A 148 -11.38 -15.67 4.10
N GLU A 149 -10.66 -15.54 5.21
CA GLU A 149 -11.14 -15.96 6.54
C GLU A 149 -12.41 -15.19 6.93
N LEU A 150 -12.42 -13.88 6.73
CA LEU A 150 -13.59 -13.03 6.98
C LEU A 150 -14.80 -13.47 6.15
N LEU A 151 -14.62 -13.66 4.86
CA LEU A 151 -15.69 -14.04 3.94
C LEU A 151 -16.19 -15.47 4.21
N ARG A 152 -15.30 -16.41 4.52
CA ARG A 152 -15.67 -17.77 4.95
C ARG A 152 -16.53 -17.77 6.23
N GLU A 153 -16.21 -16.89 7.18
CA GLU A 153 -17.03 -16.73 8.37
C GLU A 153 -18.45 -16.24 8.01
N LYS A 154 -18.56 -15.27 7.11
CA LYS A 154 -19.87 -14.78 6.62
C LYS A 154 -20.63 -15.82 5.79
N GLN A 155 -19.93 -16.70 5.08
CA GLN A 155 -20.52 -17.85 4.42
C GLN A 155 -21.08 -18.87 5.42
N LYS A 156 -20.37 -19.17 6.52
CA LYS A 156 -20.87 -20.04 7.61
C LYS A 156 -22.14 -19.48 8.23
N GLN A 157 -22.19 -18.16 8.43
CA GLN A 157 -23.35 -17.43 8.96
C GLN A 157 -24.54 -17.38 7.96
N GLY A 158 -24.37 -17.79 6.71
CA GLY A 158 -25.40 -17.72 5.66
C GLY A 158 -25.66 -16.30 5.14
N ILE A 159 -24.70 -15.39 5.33
CA ILE A 159 -24.78 -14.00 4.84
C ILE A 159 -24.22 -13.91 3.42
N VAL A 160 -23.10 -14.58 3.16
CA VAL A 160 -22.44 -14.64 1.85
C VAL A 160 -22.70 -16.03 1.23
N ARG A 161 -22.87 -16.06 -0.08
CA ARG A 161 -23.11 -17.29 -0.87
C ARG A 161 -21.96 -18.28 -0.70
N LYS A 162 -22.30 -19.55 -0.47
CA LYS A 162 -21.35 -20.66 -0.26
C LYS A 162 -20.86 -21.30 -1.55
N ASP A 163 -21.54 -21.07 -2.66
CA ASP A 163 -21.21 -21.58 -3.99
C ASP A 163 -20.12 -20.76 -4.70
N LEU A 164 -19.71 -19.63 -4.12
CA LEU A 164 -18.61 -18.80 -4.58
C LEU A 164 -17.37 -19.01 -3.69
N ASP A 165 -16.20 -19.03 -4.30
CA ASP A 165 -14.95 -19.12 -3.54
C ASP A 165 -14.69 -17.81 -2.80
N ALA A 166 -14.48 -17.89 -1.48
CA ALA A 166 -14.31 -16.73 -0.60
C ALA A 166 -13.04 -15.92 -0.95
N ARG A 167 -11.95 -16.62 -1.33
CA ARG A 167 -10.71 -15.96 -1.73
C ARG A 167 -10.91 -15.15 -3.01
N GLU A 168 -11.58 -15.71 -4.01
CA GLU A 168 -11.81 -15.05 -5.29
C GLU A 168 -12.75 -13.84 -5.16
N ILE A 169 -13.73 -13.89 -4.25
CA ILE A 169 -14.53 -12.70 -3.90
C ILE A 169 -13.60 -11.59 -3.36
N GLY A 170 -12.70 -11.91 -2.43
CA GLY A 170 -11.74 -10.95 -1.87
C GLY A 170 -10.80 -10.36 -2.93
N VAL A 171 -10.29 -11.19 -3.85
CA VAL A 171 -9.45 -10.75 -4.98
C VAL A 171 -10.23 -9.81 -5.89
N LEU A 172 -11.47 -10.13 -6.22
CA LEU A 172 -12.32 -9.27 -7.06
C LEU A 172 -12.59 -7.90 -6.41
N MET A 173 -12.83 -7.86 -5.10
CA MET A 173 -12.98 -6.60 -4.36
C MET A 173 -11.73 -5.72 -4.47
N GLN A 174 -10.54 -6.30 -4.30
CA GLN A 174 -9.27 -5.59 -4.46
C GLN A 174 -9.04 -5.11 -5.91
N THR A 175 -9.42 -5.94 -6.89
CA THR A 175 -9.34 -5.60 -8.31
C THR A 175 -10.23 -4.41 -8.66
N ALA A 176 -11.45 -4.36 -8.12
CA ALA A 176 -12.37 -3.23 -8.31
C ALA A 176 -11.78 -1.92 -7.77
N PHE A 177 -11.09 -1.97 -6.61
CA PHE A 177 -10.39 -0.81 -6.05
C PHE A 177 -9.30 -0.29 -7.01
N ILE A 178 -8.42 -1.16 -7.52
CA ILE A 178 -7.36 -0.76 -8.46
C ILE A 178 -7.98 -0.35 -9.81
N GLY A 179 -8.99 -1.07 -10.28
CA GLY A 179 -9.66 -0.79 -11.55
C GLY A 179 -10.32 0.59 -11.63
N ARG A 180 -10.60 1.23 -10.49
CA ARG A 180 -11.07 2.62 -10.44
C ARG A 180 -10.11 3.60 -11.13
N ILE A 181 -8.82 3.27 -11.24
CA ILE A 181 -7.82 4.11 -11.91
C ILE A 181 -8.19 4.45 -13.36
N PHE A 182 -8.91 3.55 -14.05
CA PHE A 182 -9.42 3.83 -15.41
C PHE A 182 -10.42 4.98 -15.45
N ARG A 183 -11.04 5.31 -14.30
CA ARG A 183 -11.89 6.48 -14.17
C ARG A 183 -11.11 7.70 -13.71
N ASP A 184 -10.08 7.51 -12.88
CA ASP A 184 -9.24 8.61 -12.40
C ASP A 184 -8.45 9.28 -13.55
N ILE A 185 -8.09 8.53 -14.60
CA ILE A 185 -7.40 9.06 -15.79
C ILE A 185 -8.33 9.67 -16.85
N ASP A 186 -9.63 9.50 -16.74
CA ASP A 186 -10.59 10.06 -17.68
C ASP A 186 -10.97 11.49 -17.31
N SER A 187 -10.32 12.45 -17.99
CA SER A 187 -10.53 13.89 -17.78
C SER A 187 -11.96 14.37 -18.05
N LYS A 188 -12.81 13.55 -18.66
CA LYS A 188 -14.21 13.89 -18.98
C LYS A 188 -15.21 13.29 -17.99
N ILE A 189 -14.74 12.52 -17.01
CA ILE A 189 -15.63 11.89 -16.04
C ILE A 189 -16.34 12.95 -15.17
N THR A 190 -17.61 12.73 -14.94
CA THR A 190 -18.43 13.57 -14.09
C THR A 190 -18.77 12.85 -12.77
N ALA A 191 -19.19 13.59 -11.74
CA ALA A 191 -19.68 13.01 -10.50
C ALA A 191 -20.85 12.00 -10.77
N LYS A 192 -21.73 12.33 -11.72
CA LYS A 192 -22.83 11.41 -12.13
C LYS A 192 -22.32 10.10 -12.72
N ASP A 193 -21.18 10.10 -13.40
CA ASP A 193 -20.60 8.87 -13.95
C ASP A 193 -19.95 8.03 -12.84
N LEU A 194 -19.40 8.68 -11.82
CA LEU A 194 -18.91 8.01 -10.62
C LEU A 194 -20.06 7.36 -9.84
N ASP A 195 -21.21 8.03 -9.73
CA ASP A 195 -22.40 7.45 -9.10
C ASP A 195 -22.90 6.20 -9.83
N LYS A 196 -22.90 6.23 -11.17
CA LYS A 196 -23.22 5.02 -11.97
C LYS A 196 -22.23 3.90 -11.73
N TRP A 197 -20.94 4.20 -11.67
CA TRP A 197 -19.92 3.21 -11.37
C TRP A 197 -20.10 2.59 -9.99
N ARG A 198 -20.38 3.44 -8.98
CA ARG A 198 -20.70 3.02 -7.61
C ARG A 198 -21.91 2.06 -7.61
N ALA A 199 -23.02 2.42 -8.24
CA ALA A 199 -24.21 1.59 -8.31
C ALA A 199 -23.93 0.20 -8.96
N VAL A 200 -23.08 0.13 -9.97
CA VAL A 200 -22.68 -1.14 -10.57
C VAL A 200 -21.88 -1.99 -9.57
N LEU A 201 -20.94 -1.42 -8.83
CA LEU A 201 -20.15 -2.16 -7.83
C LEU A 201 -21.03 -2.63 -6.65
N GLU A 202 -21.93 -1.79 -6.18
CA GLU A 202 -22.91 -2.16 -5.14
C GLU A 202 -23.72 -3.38 -5.60
N SER A 203 -24.26 -3.35 -6.81
CA SER A 203 -25.01 -4.48 -7.40
C SER A 203 -24.16 -5.76 -7.52
N VAL A 204 -22.88 -5.63 -7.88
CA VAL A 204 -21.96 -6.79 -7.92
C VAL A 204 -21.76 -7.37 -6.52
N TYR A 205 -21.55 -6.52 -5.52
CA TYR A 205 -21.33 -6.97 -4.14
C TYR A 205 -22.61 -7.54 -3.50
N GLU A 206 -23.79 -6.96 -3.80
CA GLU A 206 -25.08 -7.55 -3.43
C GLU A 206 -25.28 -8.95 -4.02
N GLY A 207 -24.76 -9.20 -5.23
CA GLY A 207 -24.78 -10.50 -5.89
C GLY A 207 -23.99 -11.60 -5.16
N PHE A 208 -23.10 -11.23 -4.22
CA PHE A 208 -22.39 -12.20 -3.35
C PHE A 208 -23.20 -12.58 -2.11
N MET A 209 -24.29 -11.91 -1.83
CA MET A 209 -25.14 -12.19 -0.67
C MET A 209 -26.01 -13.42 -0.91
N ALA A 210 -26.20 -14.21 0.16
CA ALA A 210 -27.00 -15.43 0.14
C ALA A 210 -28.52 -15.14 0.12
#